data_1393eee39c69763284ac76e756612c20
#
_entry.id   1393eee39c69763284ac76e756612c20
#
_cell.length_a   1.000
_cell.length_b   1.000
_cell.length_c   1.000
_cell.angle_alpha   90.00
_cell.angle_beta   90.00
_cell.angle_gamma   90.00
#
_symmetry.space_group_name_H-M   'P 1'
#
loop_
_entity.id
_entity.type
_entity.pdbx_description
1 polymer ?
#
loop_
_entity_poly.entity_id
_entity_poly.type
_entity_poly.pdbx_seq_one_letter_code
_entity_poly.pdbx_strand_id
1 'polypeptide(L)'
;MLFIAYVLTAAERLNLFFDNILIDEFQDFREHDYELIVKLSKCLKNILLVGDYYQHSVSGQNNSGKPFKKSKTEIGYEEFIEELRGERFDVDTKSLIYTRRCSEEICSFIRDKLGIQIQSAKINTGTVIRPSNIQEILVYCIIEI
;
A
#
# COMPACT_ATOMS: atom_id res chain seq x y z
N MET A 1 -26.13 13.26 -9.51
CA MET A 1 -26.19 13.09 -10.99
C MET A 1 -25.00 13.73 -11.71
N LEU A 2 -24.61 14.96 -11.42
CA LEU A 2 -23.47 15.64 -12.08
C LEU A 2 -22.14 14.87 -11.93
N PHE A 3 -21.78 14.42 -10.73
CA PHE A 3 -20.50 13.75 -10.45
C PHE A 3 -20.27 12.48 -11.29
N ILE A 4 -21.30 11.66 -11.48
CA ILE A 4 -21.20 10.46 -12.31
C ILE A 4 -20.94 10.81 -13.79
N ALA A 5 -21.57 11.88 -14.29
CA ALA A 5 -21.35 12.34 -15.66
C ALA A 5 -19.88 12.78 -15.89
N TYR A 6 -19.27 13.48 -14.91
CA TYR A 6 -17.86 13.86 -14.99
C TYR A 6 -16.93 12.65 -14.98
N VAL A 7 -17.21 11.65 -14.14
CA VAL A 7 -16.41 10.40 -14.10
C VAL A 7 -16.47 9.66 -15.44
N LEU A 8 -17.66 9.54 -16.03
CA LEU A 8 -17.83 8.90 -17.34
C LEU A 8 -17.07 9.64 -18.44
N THR A 9 -17.21 10.96 -18.51
CA THR A 9 -16.49 11.79 -19.49
C THR A 9 -14.96 11.69 -19.31
N ALA A 10 -14.48 11.68 -18.08
CA ALA A 10 -13.06 11.51 -17.81
C ALA A 10 -12.56 10.13 -18.23
N ALA A 11 -13.30 9.06 -17.91
CA ALA A 11 -12.95 7.70 -18.30
C ALA A 11 -12.98 7.51 -19.82
N GLU A 12 -13.96 8.07 -20.52
CA GLU A 12 -14.01 8.05 -21.99
C GLU A 12 -12.77 8.70 -22.60
N ARG A 13 -12.37 9.87 -22.11
CA ARG A 13 -11.16 10.58 -22.57
C ARG A 13 -9.89 9.77 -22.28
N LEU A 14 -9.75 9.20 -21.08
CA LEU A 14 -8.61 8.37 -20.72
C LEU A 14 -8.53 7.13 -21.64
N ASN A 15 -9.65 6.48 -21.90
CA ASN A 15 -9.71 5.31 -22.79
C ASN A 15 -9.38 5.60 -24.27
N LEU A 16 -9.47 6.87 -24.70
CA LEU A 16 -9.05 7.25 -26.05
C LEU A 16 -7.54 7.29 -26.20
N PHE A 17 -6.81 7.64 -25.13
CA PHE A 17 -5.38 7.88 -25.20
C PHE A 17 -4.55 6.78 -24.53
N PHE A 18 -5.15 6.02 -23.58
CA PHE A 18 -4.45 5.04 -22.76
C PHE A 18 -5.18 3.70 -22.74
N ASP A 19 -4.42 2.63 -22.90
CA ASP A 19 -4.93 1.27 -22.74
C ASP A 19 -4.79 0.77 -21.29
N ASN A 20 -3.84 1.32 -20.54
CA ASN A 20 -3.58 0.96 -19.15
C ASN A 20 -3.39 2.23 -18.33
N ILE A 21 -3.99 2.29 -17.16
CA ILE A 21 -3.81 3.31 -16.15
C ILE A 21 -3.15 2.66 -14.93
N LEU A 22 -2.02 3.20 -14.49
CA LEU A 22 -1.33 2.75 -13.28
C LEU A 22 -1.45 3.81 -12.21
N ILE A 23 -1.80 3.40 -11.01
CA ILE A 23 -1.84 4.24 -9.81
C ILE A 23 -0.91 3.60 -8.79
N ASP A 24 0.14 4.32 -8.43
CA ASP A 24 1.07 3.95 -7.38
C ASP A 24 0.66 4.60 -6.05
N GLU A 25 1.18 4.09 -4.93
CA GLU A 25 0.88 4.55 -3.57
C GLU A 25 -0.64 4.60 -3.29
N PHE A 26 -1.34 3.55 -3.74
CA PHE A 26 -2.80 3.47 -3.63
C PHE A 26 -3.31 3.68 -2.19
N GLN A 27 -2.52 3.35 -1.18
CA GLN A 27 -2.87 3.56 0.22
C GLN A 27 -3.04 5.04 0.63
N ASP A 28 -2.61 5.97 -0.21
CA ASP A 28 -2.78 7.41 0.05
C ASP A 28 -4.17 7.93 -0.39
N PHE A 29 -4.88 7.16 -1.21
CA PHE A 29 -6.22 7.51 -1.69
C PHE A 29 -7.29 7.09 -0.69
N ARG A 30 -8.07 8.07 -0.21
CA ARG A 30 -9.07 7.87 0.84
C ARG A 30 -10.37 8.58 0.52
N GLU A 31 -11.46 8.10 1.15
CA GLU A 31 -12.79 8.70 1.04
C GLU A 31 -13.18 8.98 -0.42
N HIS A 32 -13.29 10.24 -0.77
CA HIS A 32 -13.72 10.65 -2.09
C HIS A 32 -12.73 10.27 -3.20
N ASP A 33 -11.43 10.30 -2.91
CA ASP A 33 -10.40 9.89 -3.88
C ASP A 33 -10.48 8.39 -4.14
N TYR A 34 -10.65 7.59 -3.09
CA TYR A 34 -10.92 6.16 -3.22
C TYR A 34 -12.21 5.88 -4.00
N GLU A 35 -13.31 6.57 -3.66
CA GLU A 35 -14.57 6.43 -4.38
C GLU A 35 -14.46 6.80 -5.87
N LEU A 36 -13.65 7.82 -6.18
CA LEU A 36 -13.36 8.21 -7.56
C LEU A 36 -12.63 7.09 -8.30
N ILE A 37 -11.59 6.49 -7.70
CA ILE A 37 -10.85 5.37 -8.28
C ILE A 37 -11.78 4.18 -8.52
N VAL A 38 -12.60 3.81 -7.55
CA VAL A 38 -13.58 2.72 -7.68
C VAL A 38 -14.58 2.98 -8.82
N LYS A 39 -15.02 4.22 -9.00
CA LYS A 39 -15.92 4.56 -10.11
C LYS A 39 -15.20 4.56 -11.46
N LEU A 40 -13.98 5.07 -11.53
CA LEU A 40 -13.16 5.05 -12.73
C LEU A 40 -12.83 3.61 -13.15
N SER A 41 -12.50 2.72 -12.20
CA SER A 41 -12.15 1.33 -12.49
C SER A 41 -13.28 0.58 -13.22
N LYS A 42 -14.53 0.95 -12.98
CA LYS A 42 -15.72 0.36 -13.64
C LYS A 42 -15.89 0.83 -15.10
N CYS A 43 -15.17 1.88 -15.50
CA CYS A 43 -15.30 2.52 -16.81
C CYS A 43 -14.03 2.48 -17.64
N LEU A 44 -12.86 2.26 -17.03
CA LEU A 44 -11.58 2.17 -17.71
C LEU A 44 -11.37 0.78 -18.32
N LYS A 45 -10.59 0.71 -19.41
CA LYS A 45 -10.21 -0.55 -20.05
C LYS A 45 -9.42 -1.44 -19.11
N ASN A 46 -8.33 -0.88 -18.56
CA ASN A 46 -7.48 -1.54 -17.58
C ASN A 46 -6.99 -0.51 -16.55
N ILE A 47 -7.03 -0.88 -15.29
CA ILE A 47 -6.46 -0.11 -14.20
C ILE A 47 -5.65 -1.06 -13.30
N LEU A 48 -4.44 -0.66 -12.97
CA LEU A 48 -3.57 -1.34 -12.01
C LEU A 48 -3.31 -0.42 -10.84
N LEU A 49 -3.62 -0.90 -9.65
CA LEU A 49 -3.36 -0.20 -8.40
C LEU A 49 -2.21 -0.90 -7.68
N VAL A 50 -1.21 -0.16 -7.25
CA VAL A 50 -0.09 -0.67 -6.45
C VAL A 50 -0.05 0.11 -5.15
N GLY A 51 0.13 -0.58 -4.03
CA GLY A 51 0.17 0.07 -2.73
C GLY A 51 0.61 -0.86 -1.61
N ASP A 52 0.95 -0.28 -0.48
CA ASP A 52 1.34 -0.98 0.73
C ASP A 52 0.36 -0.65 1.87
N TYR A 53 -0.47 -1.63 2.25
CA TYR A 53 -1.42 -1.46 3.34
C TYR A 53 -0.75 -0.95 4.63
N TYR A 54 0.45 -1.44 4.96
CA TYR A 54 1.11 -1.10 6.21
C TYR A 54 1.65 0.34 6.26
N GLN A 55 1.66 1.04 5.13
CA GLN A 55 2.03 2.46 5.05
C GLN A 55 0.85 3.42 5.17
N HIS A 56 -0.40 2.93 5.16
CA HIS A 56 -1.58 3.79 5.21
C HIS A 56 -1.71 4.65 6.47
N SER A 57 -1.12 4.23 7.60
CA SER A 57 -1.19 4.94 8.88
C SER A 57 -0.19 6.08 9.00
N VAL A 58 0.81 6.16 8.12
CA VAL A 58 1.89 7.14 8.19
C VAL A 58 1.47 8.51 7.70
N SER A 59 0.47 8.58 6.82
CA SER A 59 -0.04 9.83 6.30
C SER A 59 -0.96 10.53 7.31
N GLY A 60 -0.37 11.24 8.29
CA GLY A 60 -0.94 12.30 9.10
C GLY A 60 -2.44 12.32 9.47
N GLN A 61 -2.88 13.43 9.98
CA GLN A 61 -4.16 13.70 10.65
C GLN A 61 -5.49 13.26 9.98
N ASN A 62 -5.48 12.80 8.74
CA ASN A 62 -6.66 12.36 7.98
C ASN A 62 -6.79 10.83 7.90
N ASN A 63 -6.55 10.13 8.99
CA ASN A 63 -6.80 8.69 9.10
C ASN A 63 -8.28 8.32 9.08
N SER A 64 -9.14 9.09 8.45
CA SER A 64 -10.57 8.84 8.36
C SER A 64 -10.92 8.30 6.98
N GLY A 65 -11.66 7.19 6.94
CA GLY A 65 -12.40 6.82 5.77
C GLY A 65 -11.96 5.57 5.00
N LYS A 66 -12.79 5.23 4.03
CA LYS A 66 -12.59 4.09 3.13
C LYS A 66 -11.29 4.24 2.34
N PRO A 67 -10.61 3.12 2.01
CA PRO A 67 -10.98 1.74 2.35
C PRO A 67 -10.45 1.27 3.71
N PHE A 68 -9.75 2.09 4.49
CA PHE A 68 -9.03 1.70 5.71
C PHE A 68 -9.85 1.78 6.99
N LYS A 69 -11.04 2.39 6.95
CA LYS A 69 -11.94 2.48 8.10
C LYS A 69 -13.36 2.11 7.76
N LYS A 70 -13.99 1.44 8.72
CA LYS A 70 -15.41 1.15 8.72
C LYS A 70 -16.05 1.81 9.93
N SER A 71 -16.95 2.75 9.71
CA SER A 71 -17.67 3.45 10.79
C SER A 71 -16.78 4.09 11.87
N LYS A 72 -15.62 4.66 11.52
CA LYS A 72 -14.61 5.26 12.41
C LYS A 72 -13.59 4.28 13.02
N THR A 73 -13.74 2.98 12.84
CA THR A 73 -12.77 1.98 13.31
C THR A 73 -11.87 1.58 12.16
N GLU A 74 -10.57 1.56 12.41
CA GLU A 74 -9.58 1.05 11.46
C GLU A 74 -9.79 -0.44 11.25
N ILE A 75 -9.75 -0.89 9.99
CA ILE A 75 -9.91 -2.29 9.64
C ILE A 75 -8.55 -2.97 9.50
N GLY A 76 -8.49 -4.28 9.77
CA GLY A 76 -7.29 -5.07 9.58
C GLY A 76 -7.01 -5.37 8.11
N TYR A 77 -5.81 -5.89 7.84
CA TYR A 77 -5.34 -6.23 6.50
C TYR A 77 -6.31 -7.14 5.72
N GLU A 78 -6.79 -8.20 6.37
CA GLU A 78 -7.69 -9.17 5.72
C GLU A 78 -9.03 -8.51 5.33
N GLU A 79 -9.58 -7.67 6.22
CA GLU A 79 -10.81 -6.95 5.95
C GLU A 79 -10.64 -5.90 4.85
N PHE A 80 -9.46 -5.27 4.78
CA PHE A 80 -9.10 -4.37 3.68
C PHE A 80 -9.09 -5.10 2.33
N ILE A 81 -8.48 -6.29 2.27
CA ILE A 81 -8.48 -7.12 1.05
C ILE A 81 -9.92 -7.49 0.63
N GLU A 82 -10.77 -7.85 1.59
CA GLU A 82 -12.18 -8.16 1.31
C GLU A 82 -12.97 -6.93 0.81
N GLU A 83 -12.70 -5.74 1.33
CA GLU A 83 -13.31 -4.50 0.82
C GLU A 83 -12.90 -4.25 -0.65
N LEU A 84 -11.64 -4.46 -1.02
CA LEU A 84 -11.20 -4.31 -2.42
C LEU A 84 -11.86 -5.35 -3.34
N ARG A 85 -11.93 -6.62 -2.90
CA ARG A 85 -12.63 -7.67 -3.65
C ARG A 85 -14.12 -7.39 -3.80
N GLY A 86 -14.74 -6.82 -2.77
CA GLY A 86 -16.14 -6.36 -2.81
C GLY A 86 -16.39 -5.31 -3.89
N GLU A 87 -15.41 -4.45 -4.17
CA GLU A 87 -15.45 -3.49 -5.29
C GLU A 87 -15.03 -4.10 -6.64
N ARG A 88 -14.80 -5.42 -6.69
CA ARG A 88 -14.43 -6.23 -7.86
C ARG A 88 -12.99 -6.04 -8.35
N PHE A 89 -12.08 -5.63 -7.49
CA PHE A 89 -10.65 -5.70 -7.80
C PHE A 89 -10.15 -7.14 -7.67
N ASP A 90 -9.32 -7.54 -8.63
CA ASP A 90 -8.51 -8.76 -8.52
C ASP A 90 -7.26 -8.41 -7.71
N VAL A 91 -7.14 -8.99 -6.51
CA VAL A 91 -6.11 -8.58 -5.53
C VAL A 91 -5.02 -9.62 -5.47
N ASP A 92 -3.84 -9.27 -5.98
CA ASP A 92 -2.62 -10.05 -5.86
C ASP A 92 -1.84 -9.62 -4.60
N THR A 93 -1.72 -10.53 -3.66
CA THR A 93 -0.99 -10.35 -2.40
C THR A 93 0.36 -11.07 -2.38
N LYS A 94 0.81 -11.63 -3.51
CA LYS A 94 1.99 -12.51 -3.57
C LYS A 94 3.11 -12.00 -4.46
N SER A 95 2.80 -11.33 -5.56
CA SER A 95 3.82 -10.93 -6.55
C SER A 95 4.82 -9.91 -6.02
N LEU A 96 4.43 -9.07 -5.04
CA LEU A 96 5.27 -8.00 -4.48
C LEU A 96 5.81 -8.31 -3.07
N ILE A 97 5.91 -9.58 -2.68
CA ILE A 97 6.48 -9.96 -1.38
C ILE A 97 8.01 -9.82 -1.30
N TYR A 98 8.68 -9.66 -2.45
CA TYR A 98 10.14 -9.55 -2.50
C TYR A 98 10.61 -8.10 -2.39
N THR A 99 11.38 -7.81 -1.34
CA THR A 99 12.06 -6.51 -1.19
C THR A 99 13.49 -6.56 -1.71
N ARG A 100 13.92 -5.48 -2.37
CA ARG A 100 15.32 -5.27 -2.75
C ARG A 100 16.06 -4.35 -1.79
N ARG A 101 15.38 -3.80 -0.80
CA ARG A 101 15.94 -2.86 0.18
C ARG A 101 16.46 -3.57 1.44
N CYS A 102 15.75 -4.61 1.89
CA CYS A 102 16.04 -5.28 3.16
C CYS A 102 16.82 -6.59 2.94
N SER A 103 17.72 -6.91 3.85
CA SER A 103 18.38 -8.21 3.92
C SER A 103 17.41 -9.28 4.45
N GLU A 104 17.75 -10.56 4.30
CA GLU A 104 16.90 -11.65 4.79
C GLU A 104 16.75 -11.64 6.30
N GLU A 105 17.77 -11.22 7.06
CA GLU A 105 17.70 -11.10 8.51
C GLU A 105 16.67 -10.06 8.94
N ILE A 106 16.61 -8.92 8.23
CA ILE A 106 15.59 -7.90 8.47
C ILE A 106 14.21 -8.43 8.08
N CYS A 107 14.09 -9.11 6.94
CA CYS A 107 12.84 -9.71 6.51
C CYS A 107 12.35 -10.76 7.51
N SER A 108 13.24 -11.62 8.02
CA SER A 108 12.90 -12.60 9.06
C SER A 108 12.41 -11.92 10.34
N PHE A 109 13.10 -10.86 10.79
CA PHE A 109 12.67 -10.11 11.96
C PHE A 109 11.26 -9.48 11.76
N ILE A 110 10.98 -8.94 10.59
CA ILE A 110 9.66 -8.35 10.26
C ILE A 110 8.58 -9.43 10.27
N ARG A 111 8.83 -10.59 9.65
CA ARG A 111 7.89 -11.74 9.68
C ARG A 111 7.60 -12.20 11.10
N ASP A 112 8.66 -12.37 11.91
CA ASP A 112 8.55 -12.92 13.27
C ASP A 112 7.86 -11.95 14.25
N LYS A 113 8.05 -10.64 14.07
CA LYS A 113 7.55 -9.62 15.01
C LYS A 113 6.27 -8.95 14.58
N LEU A 114 6.08 -8.77 13.29
CA LEU A 114 4.94 -8.03 12.75
C LEU A 114 3.97 -8.92 11.96
N GLY A 115 4.33 -10.18 11.67
CA GLY A 115 3.50 -11.10 10.89
C GLY A 115 3.40 -10.71 9.40
N ILE A 116 4.18 -9.73 8.94
CA ILE A 116 4.14 -9.24 7.55
C ILE A 116 4.93 -10.20 6.65
N GLN A 117 4.28 -10.70 5.60
CA GLN A 117 4.91 -11.60 4.64
C GLN A 117 5.81 -10.81 3.68
N ILE A 118 7.11 -10.85 3.95
CA ILE A 118 8.15 -10.17 3.16
C ILE A 118 9.36 -11.08 3.01
N GLN A 119 10.01 -11.07 1.85
CA GLN A 119 11.20 -11.86 1.55
C GLN A 119 12.28 -10.98 0.92
N SER A 120 13.54 -11.27 1.17
CA SER A 120 14.63 -10.58 0.51
C SER A 120 14.83 -11.10 -0.92
N ALA A 121 14.94 -10.17 -1.87
CA ALA A 121 15.40 -10.49 -3.23
C ALA A 121 16.93 -10.47 -3.35
N LYS A 122 17.65 -10.15 -2.28
CA LYS A 122 19.12 -10.03 -2.25
C LYS A 122 19.73 -11.12 -1.38
N ILE A 123 20.88 -11.60 -1.79
CA ILE A 123 21.78 -12.45 -0.98
C ILE A 123 22.69 -11.53 -0.16
N ASN A 124 22.14 -10.55 0.53
CA ASN A 124 22.92 -9.66 1.38
C ASN A 124 22.76 -10.08 2.83
N THR A 125 23.88 -10.18 3.53
CA THR A 125 23.91 -10.34 4.98
C THR A 125 23.60 -9.00 5.62
N GLY A 126 22.65 -8.97 6.51
CA GLY A 126 22.35 -7.84 7.39
C GLY A 126 22.31 -8.34 8.83
N THR A 127 22.34 -7.43 9.79
CA THR A 127 22.27 -7.79 11.19
C THR A 127 21.19 -6.96 11.88
N VAL A 128 20.31 -7.61 12.62
CA VAL A 128 19.36 -6.93 13.50
C VAL A 128 20.02 -6.79 14.88
N ILE A 129 20.40 -5.58 15.23
CA ILE A 129 21.05 -5.28 16.51
C ILE A 129 19.99 -4.75 17.48
N ARG A 130 20.04 -5.24 18.72
CA ARG A 130 19.21 -4.72 19.81
C ARG A 130 20.12 -4.00 20.80
N PRO A 131 20.25 -2.67 20.69
CA PRO A 131 21.05 -1.91 21.62
C PRO A 131 20.44 -1.99 23.02
N SER A 132 21.26 -2.12 24.04
CA SER A 132 20.84 -2.16 25.44
C SER A 132 20.68 -0.76 26.03
N ASN A 133 21.21 0.28 25.39
CA ASN A 133 21.13 1.66 25.82
C ASN A 133 21.27 2.66 24.65
N ILE A 134 21.00 3.95 24.92
CA ILE A 134 21.06 5.04 23.93
C ILE A 134 22.49 5.26 23.40
N GLN A 135 23.51 5.01 24.17
CA GLN A 135 24.89 5.22 23.74
C GLN A 135 25.30 4.22 22.67
N GLU A 136 24.84 2.98 22.77
CA GLU A 136 25.03 1.97 21.71
C GLU A 136 24.33 2.37 20.42
N ILE A 137 23.13 2.93 20.49
CA ILE A 137 22.42 3.44 19.30
C ILE A 137 23.25 4.51 18.58
N LEU A 138 23.81 5.46 19.34
CA LEU A 138 24.63 6.55 18.78
C LEU A 138 25.88 6.03 18.09
N VAL A 139 26.54 5.01 18.64
CA VAL A 139 27.70 4.38 18.02
C VAL A 139 27.36 3.79 16.66
N TYR A 140 26.26 3.07 16.53
CA TYR A 140 25.83 2.48 15.25
C TYR A 140 25.42 3.53 14.21
N CYS A 141 24.79 4.64 14.61
CA CYS A 141 24.45 5.73 13.70
C CYS A 141 25.66 6.50 13.17
N ILE A 142 26.83 6.44 13.85
CA ILE A 142 28.05 7.13 13.42
C ILE A 142 28.91 6.29 12.46
N ILE A 143 28.75 4.97 12.46
CA ILE A 143 29.56 4.05 11.64
C ILE A 143 29.02 3.92 10.20
N GLU A 144 27.79 4.34 9.90
CA GLU A 144 27.17 4.26 8.57
C GLU A 144 27.26 5.56 7.73
N ILE A 145 28.13 6.49 8.07
CA ILE A 145 28.50 7.64 7.23
C ILE A 145 29.90 7.38 6.68
#